data_01c4d749e97f630a421fd139bfd9144c
#
_entry.id   01c4d749e97f630a421fd139bfd9144c
#
_cell.length_a   1.000
_cell.length_b   1.000
_cell.length_c   1.000
_cell.angle_alpha   90.00
_cell.angle_beta   90.00
_cell.angle_gamma   90.00
#
_symmetry.space_group_name_H-M   'P 1'
#
loop_
_entity.id
_entity.type
_entity.pdbx_description
1 polymer ?
#
loop_
_entity_poly.entity_id
_entity_poly.type
_entity_poly.pdbx_seq_one_letter_code
_entity_poly.pdbx_strand_id
1 'polypeptide(L)'
;MNAQSSGKRPWTASPQEKVFEIYIRTTPERLWEAITDPQMRQKYNFGVQVVSDWKPGSGYELSHPRGGAIAAGENLEVDPPRRLVQSFTALWSAEVRSEGTSRVTWEIEPVGDSCRLTVTHDELPKDAHGEIYGGWPMVLSGLKTLLETGETLTTPGSLRYAQAPLSPA
;
A
#
# COMPACT_ATOMS: atom_id res chain seq x y z
N MET A 1 21.76 8.39 48.47
CA MET A 1 20.48 8.57 47.81
C MET A 1 20.74 8.59 46.31
N ASN A 2 20.57 7.47 45.67
CA ASN A 2 20.72 7.39 44.23
C ASN A 2 19.43 7.84 43.57
N ALA A 3 19.45 9.04 43.05
CA ALA A 3 18.46 9.43 42.07
C ALA A 3 18.67 8.50 40.85
N GLN A 4 17.91 7.44 40.76
CA GLN A 4 17.78 6.74 39.52
C GLN A 4 17.16 7.72 38.55
N SER A 5 18.01 8.35 37.73
CA SER A 5 17.52 8.94 36.51
C SER A 5 16.86 7.81 35.75
N SER A 6 15.54 7.79 35.77
CA SER A 6 14.79 7.02 34.82
C SER A 6 15.23 7.52 33.44
N GLY A 7 16.19 6.81 32.87
CA GLY A 7 16.64 7.09 31.53
C GLY A 7 15.44 6.91 30.62
N LYS A 8 14.73 8.01 30.38
CA LYS A 8 13.93 8.13 29.19
C LYS A 8 14.91 7.84 28.07
N ARG A 9 14.80 6.64 27.49
CA ARG A 9 15.50 6.35 26.24
C ARG A 9 15.28 7.59 25.37
N PRO A 10 16.34 8.16 24.79
CA PRO A 10 16.14 9.19 23.81
C PRO A 10 15.05 8.66 22.87
N TRP A 11 14.06 9.48 22.56
CA TRP A 11 13.08 9.20 21.54
C TRP A 11 13.82 8.82 20.25
N THR A 12 14.34 7.61 20.20
CA THR A 12 14.49 6.94 18.94
C THR A 12 13.05 6.73 18.52
N ALA A 13 12.57 7.63 17.70
CA ALA A 13 11.21 7.58 17.28
C ALA A 13 10.96 6.18 16.75
N SER A 14 10.01 5.54 17.38
CA SER A 14 9.51 4.27 16.89
C SER A 14 9.19 4.45 15.42
N PRO A 15 9.51 3.46 14.56
CA PRO A 15 9.10 3.51 13.17
C PRO A 15 7.65 3.94 13.10
N GLN A 16 7.33 4.88 12.22
CA GLN A 16 5.97 5.37 12.13
C GLN A 16 5.07 4.31 11.51
N GLU A 17 3.86 4.24 12.02
CA GLU A 17 2.80 3.40 11.53
C GLU A 17 1.65 4.26 11.05
N LYS A 18 1.11 3.93 9.88
CA LYS A 18 -0.11 4.50 9.34
C LYS A 18 -1.11 3.37 9.11
N VAL A 19 -2.28 3.51 9.70
CA VAL A 19 -3.36 2.51 9.61
C VAL A 19 -4.55 3.12 8.89
N PHE A 20 -5.05 2.42 7.87
CA PHE A 20 -6.22 2.80 7.11
C PHE A 20 -7.22 1.65 7.16
N GLU A 21 -8.44 1.94 7.57
CA GLU A 21 -9.49 0.94 7.69
C GLU A 21 -10.73 1.41 6.94
N ILE A 22 -11.28 0.53 6.11
CA ILE A 22 -12.52 0.78 5.37
C ILE A 22 -13.39 -0.47 5.32
N TYR A 23 -14.67 -0.27 5.06
CA TYR A 23 -15.65 -1.33 4.82
C TYR A 23 -16.10 -1.29 3.36
N ILE A 24 -16.08 -2.45 2.71
CA ILE A 24 -16.43 -2.60 1.30
C ILE A 24 -17.48 -3.71 1.19
N ARG A 25 -18.58 -3.44 0.50
CA ARG A 25 -19.58 -4.45 0.19
C ARG A 25 -19.06 -5.37 -0.91
N THR A 26 -18.39 -6.44 -0.52
CA THR A 26 -17.79 -7.43 -1.38
C THR A 26 -17.47 -8.70 -0.60
N THR A 27 -17.02 -9.74 -1.30
CA THR A 27 -16.51 -10.96 -0.66
C THR A 27 -14.99 -10.88 -0.43
N PRO A 28 -14.44 -11.63 0.54
CA PRO A 28 -12.99 -11.70 0.73
C PRO A 28 -12.23 -12.13 -0.54
N GLU A 29 -12.76 -13.09 -1.29
CA GLU A 29 -12.16 -13.62 -2.51
C GLU A 29 -12.09 -12.55 -3.60
N ARG A 30 -13.16 -11.78 -3.78
CA ARG A 30 -13.20 -10.71 -4.77
C ARG A 30 -12.30 -9.54 -4.38
N LEU A 31 -12.20 -9.23 -3.10
CA LEU A 31 -11.28 -8.21 -2.59
C LEU A 31 -9.82 -8.65 -2.79
N TRP A 32 -9.51 -9.91 -2.50
CA TRP A 32 -8.19 -10.48 -2.77
C TRP A 32 -7.82 -10.41 -4.25
N GLU A 33 -8.75 -10.80 -5.12
CA GLU A 33 -8.58 -10.67 -6.57
C GLU A 33 -8.28 -9.22 -6.98
N ALA A 34 -9.02 -8.26 -6.45
CA ALA A 34 -8.78 -6.85 -6.75
C ALA A 34 -7.40 -6.35 -6.31
N ILE A 35 -6.83 -6.92 -5.27
CA ILE A 35 -5.49 -6.57 -4.78
C ILE A 35 -4.40 -7.20 -5.64
N THR A 36 -4.61 -8.42 -6.14
CA THR A 36 -3.58 -9.24 -6.77
C THR A 36 -3.65 -9.30 -8.29
N ASP A 37 -4.81 -9.09 -8.89
CA ASP A 37 -4.97 -9.09 -10.34
C ASP A 37 -4.44 -7.78 -10.97
N PRO A 38 -3.54 -7.86 -11.97
CA PRO A 38 -2.96 -6.68 -12.58
C PRO A 38 -3.99 -5.75 -13.25
N GLN A 39 -5.00 -6.32 -13.89
CA GLN A 39 -6.02 -5.55 -14.62
C GLN A 39 -6.99 -4.85 -13.67
N MET A 40 -7.36 -5.50 -12.57
CA MET A 40 -8.18 -4.88 -11.54
C MET A 40 -7.39 -3.82 -10.78
N ARG A 41 -6.14 -4.12 -10.43
CA ARG A 41 -5.28 -3.20 -9.70
C ARG A 41 -5.12 -1.87 -10.41
N GLN A 42 -4.85 -1.86 -11.70
CA GLN A 42 -4.65 -0.63 -12.47
C GLN A 42 -5.88 0.29 -12.50
N LYS A 43 -7.09 -0.25 -12.34
CA LYS A 43 -8.32 0.55 -12.38
C LYS A 43 -8.47 1.49 -11.19
N TYR A 44 -7.89 1.16 -10.05
CA TYR A 44 -8.00 1.99 -8.84
C TYR A 44 -6.66 2.48 -8.28
N ASN A 45 -5.56 2.07 -8.87
CA ASN A 45 -4.22 2.41 -8.42
C ASN A 45 -3.46 3.27 -9.45
N PHE A 46 -4.11 4.32 -9.94
CA PHE A 46 -3.52 5.32 -10.87
C PHE A 46 -2.99 4.72 -12.18
N GLY A 47 -3.59 3.65 -12.67
CA GLY A 47 -3.12 2.94 -13.85
C GLY A 47 -1.94 2.01 -13.60
N VAL A 48 -1.48 1.90 -12.37
CA VAL A 48 -0.34 1.08 -11.97
C VAL A 48 -0.73 -0.39 -11.93
N GLN A 49 0.04 -1.22 -12.60
CA GLN A 49 -0.09 -2.67 -12.56
C GLN A 49 0.76 -3.27 -11.46
N VAL A 50 0.29 -4.37 -10.89
CA VAL A 50 1.06 -5.21 -9.97
C VAL A 50 1.42 -6.52 -10.66
N VAL A 51 2.67 -6.94 -10.53
CA VAL A 51 3.15 -8.22 -11.09
C VAL A 51 3.83 -9.01 -9.98
N SER A 52 3.39 -10.25 -9.77
CA SER A 52 3.98 -11.17 -8.79
C SER A 52 3.49 -12.60 -9.04
N ASP A 53 4.25 -13.57 -8.54
CA ASP A 53 3.83 -14.97 -8.46
C ASP A 53 2.95 -15.26 -7.24
N TRP A 54 2.85 -14.29 -6.32
CA TRP A 54 2.05 -14.38 -5.10
C TRP A 54 2.39 -15.59 -4.20
N LYS A 55 3.66 -15.96 -4.17
CA LYS A 55 4.18 -16.99 -3.27
C LYS A 55 4.95 -16.33 -2.13
N PRO A 56 4.93 -16.89 -0.91
CA PRO A 56 5.81 -16.41 0.16
C PRO A 56 7.27 -16.41 -0.30
N GLY A 57 7.94 -15.29 -0.08
CA GLY A 57 9.35 -15.09 -0.50
C GLY A 57 9.51 -14.65 -1.96
N SER A 58 8.45 -14.61 -2.76
CA SER A 58 8.54 -14.09 -4.14
C SER A 58 8.52 -12.57 -4.18
N GLY A 59 9.13 -11.99 -5.21
CA GLY A 59 9.10 -10.56 -5.47
C GLY A 59 7.75 -10.08 -6.02
N TYR A 60 7.53 -8.79 -5.89
CA TYR A 60 6.47 -8.09 -6.61
C TYR A 60 6.96 -6.73 -7.11
N GLU A 61 6.33 -6.24 -8.15
CA GLU A 61 6.63 -4.94 -8.71
C GLU A 61 5.33 -4.19 -9.03
N LEU A 62 5.33 -2.91 -8.75
CA LEU A 62 4.32 -1.97 -9.21
C LEU A 62 4.90 -1.18 -10.38
N SER A 63 4.26 -1.30 -11.54
CA SER A 63 4.75 -0.72 -12.79
C SER A 63 3.85 0.42 -13.27
N HIS A 64 4.47 1.53 -13.65
CA HIS A 64 3.77 2.68 -14.19
C HIS A 64 3.22 2.35 -15.61
N PRO A 65 2.02 2.85 -16.01
CA PRO A 65 1.46 2.58 -17.32
C PRO A 65 2.33 3.08 -18.48
N ARG A 66 3.22 4.03 -18.24
CA ARG A 66 4.19 4.53 -19.22
C ARG A 66 5.55 3.83 -19.15
N GLY A 67 5.64 2.74 -18.39
CA GLY A 67 6.86 2.00 -18.15
C GLY A 67 7.63 2.44 -16.91
N GLY A 68 8.44 1.54 -16.38
CA GLY A 68 9.24 1.74 -15.18
C GLY A 68 8.56 1.30 -13.89
N ALA A 69 9.35 0.79 -12.96
CA ALA A 69 8.91 0.40 -11.64
C ALA A 69 8.69 1.64 -10.76
N ILE A 70 7.54 1.71 -10.10
CA ILE A 70 7.26 2.76 -9.13
C ILE A 70 7.42 2.29 -7.69
N ALA A 71 7.30 1.00 -7.46
CA ALA A 71 7.61 0.39 -6.18
C ALA A 71 7.91 -1.09 -6.40
N ALA A 72 8.64 -1.68 -5.49
CA ALA A 72 8.95 -3.11 -5.50
C ALA A 72 9.17 -3.62 -4.08
N GLY A 73 9.13 -4.93 -3.93
CA GLY A 73 9.38 -5.57 -2.66
C GLY A 73 9.24 -7.08 -2.75
N GLU A 74 9.07 -7.69 -1.60
CA GLU A 74 8.92 -9.12 -1.42
C GLU A 74 7.61 -9.42 -0.70
N ASN A 75 6.96 -10.50 -1.10
CA ASN A 75 5.79 -11.04 -0.39
C ASN A 75 6.29 -11.85 0.82
N LEU A 76 6.22 -11.24 2.00
CA LEU A 76 6.71 -11.85 3.24
C LEU A 76 5.73 -12.90 3.77
N GLU A 77 4.44 -12.66 3.59
CA GLU A 77 3.36 -13.57 3.97
C GLU A 77 2.24 -13.49 2.93
N VAL A 78 1.73 -14.64 2.50
CA VAL A 78 0.62 -14.73 1.53
C VAL A 78 -0.37 -15.76 2.05
N ASP A 79 -1.49 -15.29 2.59
CA ASP A 79 -2.58 -16.12 3.14
C ASP A 79 -3.93 -15.70 2.53
N PRO A 80 -4.22 -16.17 1.29
CA PRO A 80 -5.48 -15.80 0.62
C PRO A 80 -6.70 -16.40 1.32
N PRO A 81 -7.82 -15.71 1.40
CA PRO A 81 -8.03 -14.31 1.02
C PRO A 81 -7.97 -13.35 2.22
N ARG A 82 -7.16 -13.64 3.23
CA ARG A 82 -7.20 -12.96 4.53
C ARG A 82 -6.07 -11.98 4.78
N ARG A 83 -4.85 -12.32 4.35
CA ARG A 83 -3.68 -11.55 4.76
C ARG A 83 -2.57 -11.57 3.72
N LEU A 84 -2.00 -10.41 3.46
CA LEU A 84 -0.83 -10.22 2.63
C LEU A 84 0.12 -9.26 3.34
N VAL A 85 1.35 -9.68 3.55
CA VAL A 85 2.41 -8.84 4.11
C VAL A 85 3.53 -8.69 3.10
N GLN A 86 3.89 -7.45 2.82
CA GLN A 86 4.88 -7.11 1.80
C GLN A 86 5.91 -6.13 2.34
N SER A 87 7.19 -6.33 2.01
CA SER A 87 8.13 -5.22 2.07
C SER A 87 7.81 -4.23 0.95
N PHE A 88 8.13 -2.96 1.15
CA PHE A 88 7.78 -1.90 0.21
C PHE A 88 8.92 -0.92 0.07
N THR A 89 9.41 -0.76 -1.15
CA THR A 89 10.42 0.24 -1.50
C THR A 89 9.86 1.14 -2.60
N ALA A 90 9.67 2.41 -2.28
CA ALA A 90 9.21 3.40 -3.24
C ALA A 90 10.32 3.79 -4.21
N LEU A 91 10.01 3.88 -5.49
CA LEU A 91 11.00 4.06 -6.55
C LEU A 91 10.69 5.25 -7.49
N TRP A 92 9.59 5.98 -7.30
CA TRP A 92 9.12 6.98 -8.25
C TRP A 92 9.89 8.30 -8.23
N SER A 93 10.72 8.55 -7.21
CA SER A 93 11.64 9.69 -7.17
C SER A 93 12.88 9.36 -6.35
N ALA A 94 13.94 10.15 -6.52
CA ALA A 94 15.15 9.98 -5.73
C ALA A 94 14.91 10.18 -4.23
N GLU A 95 14.03 11.12 -3.88
CA GLU A 95 13.69 11.43 -2.49
C GLU A 95 13.05 10.24 -1.80
N VAL A 96 12.02 9.64 -2.41
CA VAL A 96 11.33 8.48 -1.81
C VAL A 96 12.20 7.23 -1.81
N ARG A 97 13.09 7.06 -2.78
CA ARG A 97 14.08 5.96 -2.77
C ARG A 97 15.01 6.04 -1.57
N SER A 98 15.41 7.23 -1.20
CA SER A 98 16.33 7.43 -0.07
C SER A 98 15.72 7.03 1.27
N GLU A 99 14.40 6.93 1.37
CA GLU A 99 13.68 6.48 2.56
C GLU A 99 13.87 4.98 2.85
N GLY A 100 14.30 4.21 1.85
CA GLY A 100 14.54 2.77 2.00
C GLY A 100 13.27 1.94 1.98
N THR A 101 13.29 0.84 2.74
CA THR A 101 12.24 -0.17 2.72
C THR A 101 11.34 -0.06 3.96
N SER A 102 10.05 -0.10 3.73
CA SER A 102 9.01 -0.17 4.76
C SER A 102 8.20 -1.46 4.60
N ARG A 103 7.11 -1.60 5.36
CA ARG A 103 6.25 -2.78 5.30
C ARG A 103 4.80 -2.37 5.11
N VAL A 104 4.09 -3.11 4.24
CA VAL A 104 2.65 -2.96 4.02
C VAL A 104 1.95 -4.27 4.34
N THR A 105 0.94 -4.20 5.19
CA THR A 105 0.10 -5.34 5.56
C THR A 105 -1.34 -5.07 5.13
N TRP A 106 -1.92 -6.02 4.41
CA TRP A 106 -3.33 -6.03 4.01
C TRP A 106 -4.03 -7.11 4.81
N GLU A 107 -5.08 -6.75 5.52
CA GLU A 107 -5.89 -7.69 6.29
C GLU A 107 -7.36 -7.57 5.88
N ILE A 108 -7.96 -8.71 5.52
CA ILE A 108 -9.33 -8.82 5.04
C ILE A 108 -10.12 -9.65 6.04
N GLU A 109 -11.19 -9.08 6.56
CA GLU A 109 -12.08 -9.75 7.49
C GLU A 109 -13.53 -9.65 7.00
N PRO A 110 -14.24 -10.79 6.84
CA PRO A 110 -15.66 -10.76 6.48
C PRO A 110 -16.49 -10.17 7.63
N VAL A 111 -17.40 -9.26 7.29
CA VAL A 111 -18.33 -8.62 8.23
C VAL A 111 -19.71 -8.56 7.57
N GLY A 112 -20.59 -9.54 7.90
CA GLY A 112 -21.90 -9.65 7.25
C GLY A 112 -21.77 -9.85 5.74
N ASP A 113 -22.38 -8.99 4.94
CA ASP A 113 -22.30 -8.99 3.48
C ASP A 113 -21.14 -8.12 2.95
N SER A 114 -20.26 -7.69 3.83
CA SER A 114 -19.15 -6.78 3.53
C SER A 114 -17.82 -7.35 4.03
N CYS A 115 -16.74 -6.68 3.70
CA CYS A 115 -15.41 -6.91 4.27
C CYS A 115 -14.91 -5.66 4.97
N ARG A 116 -14.23 -5.84 6.08
CA ARG A 116 -13.34 -4.84 6.64
C ARG A 116 -11.95 -5.07 6.04
N LEU A 117 -11.42 -4.04 5.40
CA LEU A 117 -10.05 -4.02 4.91
C LEU A 117 -9.23 -3.08 5.78
N THR A 118 -8.17 -3.61 6.37
CA THR A 118 -7.18 -2.82 7.09
C THR A 118 -5.86 -2.86 6.34
N VAL A 119 -5.33 -1.69 6.01
CA VAL A 119 -3.98 -1.54 5.46
C VAL A 119 -3.12 -0.87 6.51
N THR A 120 -2.07 -1.55 6.92
CA THR A 120 -1.06 -1.01 7.84
C THR A 120 0.23 -0.78 7.06
N HIS A 121 0.69 0.45 7.03
CA HIS A 121 1.98 0.81 6.46
C HIS A 121 2.90 1.21 7.61
N ASP A 122 3.82 0.34 7.96
CA ASP A 122 4.72 0.51 9.11
C ASP A 122 6.19 0.36 8.73
N GLU A 123 7.05 0.37 9.71
CA GLU A 123 8.51 0.45 9.51
C GLU A 123 8.93 1.67 8.68
N LEU A 124 8.11 2.71 8.71
CA LEU A 124 8.41 4.00 8.09
C LEU A 124 9.43 4.77 8.94
N PRO A 125 10.38 5.49 8.31
CA PRO A 125 11.24 6.42 9.04
C PRO A 125 10.40 7.43 9.82
N LYS A 126 10.97 8.00 10.88
CA LYS A 126 10.29 8.99 11.72
C LYS A 126 9.68 10.15 10.91
N ASP A 127 10.45 10.65 9.97
CA ASP A 127 10.09 11.79 9.13
C ASP A 127 9.87 11.33 7.69
N ALA A 128 9.20 10.15 7.51
CA ALA A 128 8.93 9.58 6.21
C ALA A 128 8.25 10.58 5.28
N HIS A 129 8.70 10.63 4.04
CA HIS A 129 8.11 11.49 3.02
C HIS A 129 6.63 11.17 2.84
N GLY A 130 5.77 12.18 2.96
CA GLY A 130 4.33 12.00 2.96
C GLY A 130 3.76 11.33 1.70
N GLU A 131 4.46 11.40 0.58
CA GLU A 131 4.06 10.72 -0.65
C GLU A 131 4.08 9.19 -0.54
N ILE A 132 4.91 8.62 0.33
CA ILE A 132 5.01 7.16 0.50
C ILE A 132 3.69 6.56 0.99
N TYR A 133 2.99 7.26 1.87
CA TYR A 133 1.73 6.78 2.47
C TYR A 133 0.52 7.65 2.15
N GLY A 134 0.73 8.82 1.59
CA GLY A 134 -0.36 9.81 1.35
C GLY A 134 -1.35 9.41 0.26
N GLY A 135 -1.01 8.46 -0.60
CA GLY A 135 -1.88 7.96 -1.66
C GLY A 135 -2.93 6.94 -1.21
N TRP A 136 -2.80 6.36 -0.02
CA TRP A 136 -3.71 5.31 0.44
C TRP A 136 -5.19 5.70 0.47
N PRO A 137 -5.59 6.87 0.96
CA PRO A 137 -7.01 7.24 0.94
C PRO A 137 -7.62 7.23 -0.46
N MET A 138 -6.89 7.70 -1.46
CA MET A 138 -7.35 7.71 -2.86
C MET A 138 -7.42 6.29 -3.43
N VAL A 139 -6.41 5.47 -3.20
CA VAL A 139 -6.36 4.07 -3.64
C VAL A 139 -7.51 3.28 -3.03
N LEU A 140 -7.72 3.40 -1.74
CA LEU A 140 -8.78 2.67 -1.03
C LEU A 140 -10.19 3.14 -1.41
N SER A 141 -10.37 4.43 -1.65
CA SER A 141 -11.63 4.97 -2.16
C SER A 141 -11.94 4.46 -3.56
N GLY A 142 -10.93 4.40 -4.42
CA GLY A 142 -11.05 3.84 -5.77
C GLY A 142 -11.37 2.34 -5.76
N LEU A 143 -10.73 1.59 -4.87
CA LEU A 143 -11.00 0.16 -4.67
C LEU A 143 -12.45 -0.08 -4.24
N LYS A 144 -12.92 0.67 -3.26
CA LYS A 144 -14.30 0.58 -2.79
C LYS A 144 -15.30 0.91 -3.90
N THR A 145 -15.11 1.99 -4.61
CA THR A 145 -15.98 2.39 -5.72
C THR A 145 -16.02 1.32 -6.80
N LEU A 146 -14.87 0.79 -7.19
CA LEU A 146 -14.80 -0.26 -8.22
C LEU A 146 -15.57 -1.51 -7.80
N LEU A 147 -15.36 -2.01 -6.59
CA LEU A 147 -15.98 -3.25 -6.11
C LEU A 147 -17.47 -3.13 -5.85
N GLU A 148 -17.94 -1.97 -5.42
CA GLU A 148 -19.35 -1.75 -5.11
C GLU A 148 -20.19 -1.33 -6.32
N THR A 149 -19.60 -0.65 -7.30
CA THR A 149 -20.33 -0.08 -8.45
C THR A 149 -19.90 -0.63 -9.80
N GLY A 150 -18.73 -1.22 -9.90
CA GLY A 150 -18.11 -1.61 -11.19
C GLY A 150 -17.48 -0.44 -11.95
N GLU A 151 -17.57 0.77 -11.43
CA GLU A 151 -17.06 1.98 -12.06
C GLU A 151 -15.73 2.40 -11.44
N THR A 152 -14.93 3.11 -12.20
CA THR A 152 -13.66 3.67 -11.74
C THR A 152 -13.88 5.04 -11.12
N LEU A 153 -13.37 5.23 -9.90
CA LEU A 153 -13.33 6.54 -9.28
C LEU A 153 -12.29 7.40 -9.99
N THR A 154 -12.72 8.51 -10.57
CA THR A 154 -11.84 9.51 -11.18
C THR A 154 -11.94 10.82 -10.44
N THR A 155 -10.80 11.34 -10.02
CA THR A 155 -10.66 12.66 -9.41
C THR A 155 -9.56 13.44 -10.12
N PRO A 156 -9.51 14.77 -10.02
CA PRO A 156 -8.38 15.51 -10.55
C PRO A 156 -7.03 15.03 -10.01
N GLY A 157 -6.99 14.58 -8.76
CA GLY A 157 -5.80 14.00 -8.14
C GLY A 157 -5.39 12.68 -8.77
N SER A 158 -6.31 11.72 -8.94
CA SER A 158 -6.02 10.42 -9.54
C SER A 158 -5.58 10.53 -11.00
N LEU A 159 -6.21 11.41 -11.76
CA LEU A 159 -5.82 11.66 -13.15
C LEU A 159 -4.42 12.27 -13.24
N ARG A 160 -4.08 13.14 -12.33
CA ARG A 160 -2.75 13.76 -12.26
C ARG A 160 -1.66 12.72 -11.99
N TYR A 161 -1.87 11.82 -11.05
CA TYR A 161 -0.92 10.73 -10.76
C TYR A 161 -0.73 9.80 -11.96
N ALA A 162 -1.81 9.42 -12.63
CA ALA A 162 -1.74 8.54 -13.80
C ALA A 162 -0.99 9.17 -14.98
N GLN A 163 -0.97 10.49 -15.07
CA GLN A 163 -0.33 11.25 -16.17
C GLN A 163 1.05 11.78 -15.81
N ALA A 164 1.39 11.84 -14.52
CA ALA A 164 2.68 12.39 -14.09
C ALA A 164 3.83 11.56 -14.67
N PRO A 165 4.86 12.21 -15.25
CA PRO A 165 6.05 11.49 -15.63
C PRO A 165 6.78 10.99 -14.38
N LEU A 166 7.40 9.82 -14.46
CA LEU A 166 8.33 9.37 -13.43
C LEU A 166 9.51 10.33 -13.40
N SER A 167 9.95 10.70 -12.18
CA SER A 167 11.17 11.48 -12.04
C SER A 167 12.35 10.66 -12.53
N PRO A 168 13.28 11.24 -13.30
CA PRO A 168 14.48 10.53 -13.73
C PRO A 168 15.24 10.01 -12.52
N ALA A 169 15.81 8.83 -12.69
CA ALA A 169 16.59 8.15 -11.68
C ALA A 169 17.89 8.93 -11.35
#